data_848be6ae1315d8c1e60f2d7914da3769
#
_entry.id   848be6ae1315d8c1e60f2d7914da3769
#
_cell.length_a   1.000
_cell.length_b   1.000
_cell.length_c   1.000
_cell.angle_alpha   90.00
_cell.angle_beta   90.00
_cell.angle_gamma   90.00
#
_symmetry.space_group_name_H-M   'P 1'
#
loop_
_entity.id
_entity.type
_entity.pdbx_description
1 polymer ?
#
loop_
_entity_poly.entity_id
_entity_poly.type
_entity_poly.pdbx_seq_one_letter_code
_entity_poly.pdbx_strand_id
1 'polypeptide(L)' 'MKKNKKLPGPYAALTKDVRFEGTYEVFVPVPDRVKAHRVPLQFDSQSAAESWIHSPEGEDAIAEILSQPAK' A
#
# COMPACT_ATOMS: atom_id res chain seq x y z
N MET A 1 26.83 7.87 -0.14
CA MET A 1 26.30 7.84 -0.02
C MET A 1 25.58 7.69 0.40
N LYS A 2 25.08 7.81 0.56
CA LYS A 2 24.38 7.74 0.96
C LYS A 2 23.53 7.65 0.97
N LYS A 3 23.12 7.34 0.99
CA LYS A 3 22.29 7.34 0.92
C LYS A 3 21.25 7.27 1.65
N ASN A 4 20.71 7.64 1.67
CA ASN A 4 19.58 7.68 2.33
C ASN A 4 18.62 6.64 2.00
N LYS A 5 18.21 5.85 2.90
CA LYS A 5 17.38 4.81 2.66
C LYS A 5 16.02 5.08 3.08
N LYS A 6 15.35 6.04 2.49
CA LYS A 6 14.00 6.28 2.73
C LYS A 6 13.16 5.20 2.12
N LEU A 7 12.21 4.64 2.82
CA LEU A 7 11.29 3.67 2.26
C LEU A 7 10.37 4.35 1.26
N PRO A 8 10.00 3.66 0.19
CA PRO A 8 9.02 4.21 -0.72
C PRO A 8 7.68 4.33 -0.03
N GLY A 9 6.87 5.26 -0.46
CA GLY A 9 5.55 5.42 0.11
C GLY A 9 4.59 4.37 -0.41
N PRO A 10 3.34 4.41 0.06
CA PRO A 10 2.33 3.50 -0.44
C PRO A 10 2.14 3.66 -1.93
N TYR A 11 1.79 2.58 -2.59
CA TYR A 11 1.62 2.63 -4.05
C TYR A 11 0.53 1.67 -4.47
N ALA A 12 -0.03 1.93 -5.65
CA ALA A 12 -1.05 1.09 -6.23
C ALA A 12 -0.41 0.15 -7.24
N ALA A 13 -0.92 -1.05 -7.33
CA ALA A 13 -0.43 -2.04 -8.28
C ALA A 13 -1.56 -2.93 -8.72
N LEU A 14 -1.43 -3.44 -9.93
CA LEU A 14 -2.44 -4.35 -10.47
C LEU A 14 -2.43 -5.63 -9.65
N THR A 15 -3.62 -6.12 -9.31
CA THR A 15 -3.71 -7.32 -8.52
C THR A 15 -3.22 -8.52 -9.31
N LYS A 16 -2.64 -9.47 -8.59
CA LYS A 16 -2.24 -10.73 -9.18
C LYS A 16 -3.24 -11.83 -8.90
N ASP A 17 -4.30 -11.50 -8.17
CA ASP A 17 -5.31 -12.48 -7.82
C ASP A 17 -6.30 -12.61 -8.96
N VAL A 18 -6.37 -13.81 -9.53
CA VAL A 18 -7.23 -14.02 -10.70
C VAL A 18 -8.69 -13.77 -10.38
N ARG A 19 -9.08 -13.90 -9.11
CA ARG A 19 -10.48 -13.67 -8.74
C ARG A 19 -10.84 -12.19 -8.85
N PHE A 20 -9.86 -11.32 -8.82
CA PHE A 20 -10.11 -9.89 -8.89
C PHE A 20 -9.39 -9.27 -10.08
N GLU A 21 -9.24 -10.07 -11.11
CA GLU A 21 -8.52 -9.62 -12.30
C GLU A 21 -9.06 -8.29 -12.80
N GLY A 22 -8.16 -7.37 -13.12
CA GLY A 22 -8.55 -6.06 -13.61
C GLY A 22 -8.69 -5.01 -12.54
N THR A 23 -8.51 -5.38 -11.27
CA THR A 23 -8.57 -4.40 -10.20
C THR A 23 -7.17 -4.08 -9.69
N TYR A 24 -7.10 -3.09 -8.82
CA TYR A 24 -5.83 -2.63 -8.27
C TYR A 24 -5.84 -2.75 -6.77
N GLU A 25 -4.67 -2.93 -6.21
CA GLU A 25 -4.48 -3.04 -4.77
C GLU A 25 -3.50 -1.99 -4.31
N VAL A 26 -3.49 -1.71 -3.02
CA VAL A 26 -2.55 -0.78 -2.44
C VAL A 26 -1.57 -1.55 -1.58
N PHE A 27 -0.30 -1.25 -1.73
CA PHE A 27 0.76 -1.86 -0.94
C PHE A 27 1.44 -0.79 -0.10
N VAL A 28 1.72 -1.11 1.14
CA VAL A 28 2.35 -0.19 2.07
C VAL A 28 3.67 -0.79 2.53
N PRO A 29 4.79 -0.26 2.06
CA PRO A 29 6.09 -0.75 2.55
C PRO A 29 6.22 -0.48 4.04
N VAL A 30 6.64 -1.49 4.77
CA VAL A 30 6.75 -1.41 6.22
C VAL A 30 8.20 -1.63 6.61
N PRO A 31 8.76 -0.79 7.48
CA PRO A 31 10.12 -1.01 7.94
C PRO A 31 10.28 -2.38 8.56
N ASP A 32 11.42 -2.97 8.40
CA ASP A 32 11.72 -4.29 8.98
C ASP A 32 10.97 -5.43 8.32
N ARG A 33 10.27 -5.18 7.24
CA ARG A 33 9.59 -6.23 6.51
C ARG A 33 10.13 -6.31 5.11
N VAL A 34 10.35 -7.51 4.64
CA VAL A 34 10.84 -7.73 3.29
C VAL A 34 9.75 -7.39 2.27
N LYS A 35 8.52 -7.78 2.57
CA LYS A 35 7.43 -7.56 1.66
C LYS A 35 6.52 -6.46 2.17
N ALA A 36 5.97 -5.70 1.24
CA ALA A 36 5.02 -4.65 1.59
C ALA A 36 3.72 -5.27 2.08
N HIS A 37 3.06 -4.55 2.97
CA HIS A 37 1.77 -4.99 3.46
C HIS A 37 0.71 -4.72 2.42
N ARG A 38 -0.12 -5.70 2.11
CA ARG A 38 -1.18 -5.54 1.14
C ARG A 38 -2.46 -5.13 1.85
N VAL A 39 -3.02 -4.02 1.41
CA VAL A 39 -4.30 -3.56 1.95
C VAL A 39 -5.39 -4.43 1.33
N PRO A 40 -6.29 -5.01 2.12
CA PRO A 40 -7.31 -5.90 1.60
C PRO A 40 -8.49 -5.16 0.98
N LEU A 41 -8.21 -4.30 0.03
CA LEU A 41 -9.22 -3.55 -0.69
C LEU A 41 -8.91 -3.65 -2.17
N GLN A 42 -9.96 -3.67 -2.98
CA GLN A 42 -9.82 -3.72 -4.41
C GLN A 42 -10.39 -2.43 -5.00
N PHE A 43 -9.69 -1.90 -5.98
CA PHE A 43 -10.10 -0.65 -6.62
C PHE A 43 -10.26 -0.88 -8.11
N ASP A 44 -11.21 -0.16 -8.70
CA ASP A 44 -11.52 -0.33 -10.11
C ASP A 44 -10.43 0.16 -11.03
N SER A 45 -9.62 1.08 -10.56
CA SER A 45 -8.57 1.66 -11.41
C SER A 45 -7.41 2.08 -10.53
N GLN A 46 -6.27 2.29 -11.18
CA GLN A 46 -5.10 2.78 -10.47
C GLN A 46 -5.39 4.16 -9.87
N SER A 47 -6.11 4.97 -10.62
CA SER A 47 -6.45 6.31 -10.14
C SER A 47 -7.28 6.25 -8.86
N ALA A 48 -8.22 5.32 -8.80
CA ALA A 48 -9.04 5.17 -7.61
C ALA A 48 -8.19 4.73 -6.43
N ALA A 49 -7.28 3.80 -6.66
CA ALA A 49 -6.40 3.33 -5.59
C ALA A 49 -5.50 4.45 -5.10
N GLU A 50 -4.96 5.24 -6.01
CA GLU A 50 -4.10 6.34 -5.61
C GLU A 50 -4.87 7.43 -4.89
N SER A 51 -6.11 7.69 -5.31
CA SER A 51 -6.94 8.65 -4.61
C SER A 51 -7.19 8.21 -3.17
N TRP A 52 -7.41 6.92 -2.98
CA TRP A 52 -7.62 6.40 -1.64
C TRP A 52 -6.37 6.61 -0.76
N ILE A 53 -5.19 6.40 -1.35
CA ILE A 53 -3.95 6.57 -0.60
C ILE A 53 -3.86 7.99 -0.04
N HIS A 54 -4.31 8.97 -0.81
CA HIS A 54 -4.21 10.36 -0.41
C HIS A 54 -5.46 10.88 0.29
N SER A 55 -6.45 10.03 0.51
CA SER A 55 -7.65 10.44 1.22
C SER A 55 -7.43 10.34 2.71
N PRO A 56 -8.22 11.04 3.53
CA PRO A 56 -8.09 10.92 4.98
C PRO A 56 -8.27 9.48 5.44
N GLU A 57 -9.19 8.75 4.83
CA GLU A 57 -9.41 7.37 5.18
C GLU A 57 -8.19 6.53 4.89
N GLY A 58 -7.61 6.73 3.71
CA GLY A 58 -6.42 5.99 3.32
C GLY A 58 -5.25 6.32 4.21
N GLU A 59 -5.09 7.60 4.51
CA GLU A 59 -3.99 8.01 5.36
C GLU A 59 -4.10 7.41 6.75
N ASP A 60 -5.31 7.35 7.29
CA ASP A 60 -5.52 6.75 8.60
C ASP A 60 -5.20 5.26 8.58
N ALA A 61 -5.64 4.57 7.55
CA ALA A 61 -5.40 3.14 7.44
C ALA A 61 -3.90 2.87 7.31
N ILE A 62 -3.21 3.65 6.50
CA ILE A 62 -1.80 3.47 6.30
C ILE A 62 -1.03 3.76 7.58
N ALA A 63 -1.41 4.81 8.28
CA ALA A 63 -0.76 5.15 9.54
C ALA A 63 -0.92 4.01 10.54
N GLU A 64 -2.09 3.41 10.57
CA GLU A 64 -2.32 2.31 11.47
C GLU A 64 -1.46 1.11 11.13
N ILE A 65 -1.32 0.81 9.84
CA ILE A 65 -0.47 -0.27 9.41
C ILE A 65 0.97 -0.03 9.83
N LEU A 66 1.45 1.20 9.66
CA LEU A 66 2.83 1.52 9.97
C LEU A 66 3.08 1.56 11.46
N SER A 67 2.05 1.76 12.27
CA SER A 67 2.24 1.84 13.70
C SER A 67 2.09 0.49 14.40
N GLN A 68 1.68 -0.53 13.68
CA GLN A 68 1.54 -1.85 14.28
C GLN A 68 2.91 -2.45 14.58
N PRO A 69 3.05 -3.11 15.71
CA PRO A 69 4.34 -3.73 16.03
C PRO A 69 4.60 -4.89 15.10
N ALA A 70 5.86 -5.05 14.75
CA ALA A 70 6.28 -6.16 13.92
C ALA A 70 6.21 -7.44 14.76
N LYS A 71 5.82 -8.50 14.12
CA LYS A 71 5.73 -9.74 14.87
C LYS A 71 6.66 -10.77 14.38
#